data_b883229f36c89d70473e108aa5b6398f
#
_entry.id   b883229f36c89d70473e108aa5b6398f
#
_cell.length_a   1.000
_cell.length_b   1.000
_cell.length_c   1.000
_cell.angle_alpha   90.00
_cell.angle_beta   90.00
_cell.angle_gamma   90.00
#
_symmetry.space_group_name_H-M   'P 1'
#
loop_
_entity.id
_entity.type
_entity.pdbx_description
1 polymer ?
#
loop_
_entity_poly.entity_id
_entity_poly.type
_entity_poly.pdbx_seq_one_letter_code
_entity_poly.pdbx_strand_id
1 'polypeptide(L)'
;IAPQINLLGHQSWAETTYALLREYPEFDETPHVDTKNYMGWPNSDGLYCKSYCPLHPEVHKIVFALVDELTDVFETQLFHAGMDEVFYIGHDSCVRCGGHDKAELYAGEVTKIQNHLASQGKRLMIWGDRLIDGKTTGIGAWEASMNNTYRAIDLIPKDVFICDWHYERAEQTAVYFAMKGFDVATCPWRKPQIALQQVDDMIHFRQHSNPEMSRHFQGIIETVWSGADSFLEAYYNPTTYKQEVSDAVTVKKLIEKYKTLENR
;
A
#
# COMPACT_ATOMS: atom_id res chain seq x y z
N ILE A 1 6.33 15.61 -5.65
CA ILE A 1 6.06 14.23 -6.12
C ILE A 1 6.64 13.27 -5.10
N ALA A 2 5.90 12.25 -4.69
CA ALA A 2 6.41 11.12 -3.92
C ALA A 2 6.57 9.92 -4.86
N PRO A 3 7.78 9.47 -5.19
CA PRO A 3 7.95 8.27 -6.01
C PRO A 3 7.53 7.03 -5.23
N GLN A 4 7.09 6.01 -5.98
CA GLN A 4 6.74 4.71 -5.41
C GLN A 4 7.46 3.59 -6.15
N ILE A 5 7.99 2.63 -5.38
CA ILE A 5 8.31 1.29 -5.86
C ILE A 5 7.77 0.27 -4.86
N ASN A 6 7.39 -0.90 -5.35
CA ASN A 6 6.94 -1.97 -4.46
C ASN A 6 8.13 -2.66 -3.81
N LEU A 7 8.27 -2.50 -2.51
CA LEU A 7 9.25 -3.20 -1.68
C LEU A 7 8.56 -4.32 -0.90
N LEU A 8 9.33 -5.32 -0.51
CA LEU A 8 8.94 -6.54 0.16
C LEU A 8 7.99 -7.39 -0.69
N GLY A 9 6.70 -7.03 -0.79
CA GLY A 9 5.71 -7.66 -1.65
C GLY A 9 5.79 -7.23 -3.12
N HIS A 10 4.89 -7.77 -3.93
CA HIS A 10 4.78 -7.44 -5.37
C HIS A 10 6.08 -7.58 -6.18
N GLN A 11 6.90 -8.58 -5.85
CA GLN A 11 8.11 -8.89 -6.62
C GLN A 11 7.83 -9.81 -7.81
N SER A 12 6.57 -10.18 -7.99
CA SER A 12 6.02 -10.83 -9.20
C SER A 12 4.55 -10.46 -9.35
N TRP A 13 4.02 -10.73 -10.53
CA TRP A 13 2.59 -10.74 -10.80
C TRP A 13 2.27 -11.97 -11.65
N ALA A 14 1.43 -12.87 -11.13
CA ALA A 14 1.15 -14.17 -11.76
C ALA A 14 2.46 -14.84 -12.22
N GLU A 15 2.60 -15.12 -13.52
CA GLU A 15 3.76 -15.79 -14.09
C GLU A 15 5.00 -14.87 -14.25
N THR A 16 4.85 -13.56 -14.09
CA THR A 16 5.92 -12.58 -14.35
C THR A 16 6.68 -12.22 -13.08
N THR A 17 7.92 -12.66 -12.97
CA THR A 17 8.85 -12.20 -11.93
C THR A 17 9.41 -10.83 -12.31
N TYR A 18 9.37 -9.87 -11.37
CA TYR A 18 9.87 -8.52 -11.60
C TYR A 18 11.39 -8.41 -11.43
N ALA A 19 11.93 -7.24 -11.79
CA ALA A 19 13.34 -7.04 -11.98
C ALA A 19 14.19 -7.47 -10.76
N LEU A 20 13.77 -7.13 -9.54
CA LEU A 20 14.57 -7.46 -8.35
C LEU A 20 14.81 -8.97 -8.20
N LEU A 21 13.76 -9.77 -8.21
CA LEU A 21 13.91 -11.23 -8.07
C LEU A 21 14.36 -11.93 -9.35
N ARG A 22 14.27 -11.28 -10.50
CA ARG A 22 14.84 -11.81 -11.74
C ARG A 22 16.35 -11.67 -11.77
N GLU A 23 16.87 -10.51 -11.31
CA GLU A 23 18.32 -10.23 -11.27
C GLU A 23 19.00 -10.84 -10.02
N TYR A 24 18.26 -10.97 -8.92
CA TYR A 24 18.72 -11.51 -7.64
C TYR A 24 17.77 -12.61 -7.14
N PRO A 25 17.70 -13.77 -7.81
CA PRO A 25 16.77 -14.84 -7.44
C PRO A 25 17.01 -15.42 -6.03
N GLU A 26 18.21 -15.25 -5.48
CA GLU A 26 18.54 -15.63 -4.10
C GLU A 26 17.81 -14.81 -3.04
N PHE A 27 17.22 -13.67 -3.41
CA PHE A 27 16.39 -12.86 -2.51
C PHE A 27 14.97 -13.39 -2.38
N ASP A 28 14.50 -14.27 -3.27
CA ASP A 28 13.14 -14.81 -3.25
C ASP A 28 12.87 -15.54 -1.91
N GLU A 29 11.81 -15.13 -1.23
CA GLU A 29 11.34 -15.77 0.01
C GLU A 29 10.87 -17.21 -0.25
N THR A 30 10.34 -17.48 -1.44
CA THR A 30 9.71 -18.74 -1.81
C THR A 30 10.13 -19.22 -3.21
N PRO A 31 11.43 -19.50 -3.44
CA PRO A 31 11.94 -19.83 -4.77
C PRO A 31 11.33 -21.13 -5.35
N HIS A 32 10.79 -22.00 -4.49
CA HIS A 32 10.15 -23.27 -4.86
C HIS A 32 8.68 -23.11 -5.28
N VAL A 33 8.07 -21.95 -5.04
CA VAL A 33 6.69 -21.68 -5.47
C VAL A 33 6.68 -21.31 -6.94
N ASP A 34 6.03 -22.16 -7.73
CA ASP A 34 5.86 -21.93 -9.16
C ASP A 34 4.61 -21.09 -9.43
N THR A 35 4.81 -19.89 -9.92
CA THR A 35 3.71 -18.97 -10.30
C THR A 35 3.15 -19.24 -11.69
N LYS A 36 3.73 -20.17 -12.48
CA LYS A 36 3.28 -20.49 -13.84
C LYS A 36 1.92 -21.17 -13.89
N ASN A 37 1.52 -21.82 -12.80
CA ASN A 37 0.22 -22.48 -12.68
C ASN A 37 -0.83 -21.61 -12.00
N TYR A 38 -0.66 -20.30 -12.02
CA TYR A 38 -1.63 -19.36 -11.46
C TYR A 38 -3.01 -19.53 -12.13
N MET A 39 -4.00 -19.95 -11.33
CA MET A 39 -5.35 -20.34 -11.79
C MET A 39 -6.38 -19.20 -11.69
N GLY A 40 -5.95 -17.96 -11.88
CA GLY A 40 -6.85 -16.80 -11.85
C GLY A 40 -6.87 -16.07 -10.53
N TRP A 41 -7.55 -14.97 -10.52
CA TRP A 41 -7.67 -14.01 -9.42
C TRP A 41 -8.93 -14.24 -8.57
N PRO A 42 -8.87 -14.18 -7.25
CA PRO A 42 -7.65 -14.48 -6.48
C PRO A 42 -7.35 -15.97 -6.60
N ASN A 43 -6.06 -16.37 -6.63
CA ASN A 43 -5.77 -17.80 -6.53
C ASN A 43 -6.27 -18.31 -5.16
N SER A 44 -6.41 -19.64 -5.02
CA SER A 44 -7.02 -20.28 -3.84
C SER A 44 -6.38 -19.89 -2.51
N ASP A 45 -5.15 -19.42 -2.55
CA ASP A 45 -4.33 -18.99 -1.42
C ASP A 45 -4.14 -17.46 -1.39
N GLY A 46 -4.69 -16.68 -2.36
CA GLY A 46 -4.47 -15.25 -2.48
C GLY A 46 -3.06 -14.85 -2.93
N LEU A 47 -2.24 -15.82 -3.34
CA LEU A 47 -0.79 -15.68 -3.46
C LEU A 47 -0.36 -15.48 -4.92
N TYR A 48 -0.69 -14.36 -5.49
CA TYR A 48 -0.35 -14.02 -6.87
C TYR A 48 0.92 -13.19 -7.01
N CYS A 49 1.52 -12.79 -5.92
CA CYS A 49 2.78 -12.06 -5.93
C CYS A 49 3.76 -12.59 -4.87
N LYS A 50 5.04 -12.59 -5.25
CA LYS A 50 6.15 -13.00 -4.41
C LYS A 50 6.67 -11.84 -3.57
N SER A 51 7.43 -12.19 -2.53
CA SER A 51 8.17 -11.24 -1.70
C SER A 51 9.66 -11.58 -1.71
N TYR A 52 10.51 -10.58 -1.48
CA TYR A 52 11.89 -10.88 -1.14
C TYR A 52 12.00 -11.24 0.35
N CYS A 53 13.05 -11.99 0.71
CA CYS A 53 13.35 -12.33 2.10
C CYS A 53 13.96 -11.11 2.83
N PRO A 54 13.29 -10.52 3.84
CA PRO A 54 13.79 -9.32 4.54
C PRO A 54 15.01 -9.60 5.43
N LEU A 55 15.34 -10.89 5.65
CA LEU A 55 16.53 -11.30 6.40
C LEU A 55 17.71 -11.71 5.50
N HIS A 56 17.58 -11.53 4.16
CA HIS A 56 18.72 -11.77 3.29
C HIS A 56 19.79 -10.68 3.51
N PRO A 57 21.08 -11.05 3.77
CA PRO A 57 22.09 -10.08 4.18
C PRO A 57 22.40 -8.99 3.14
N GLU A 58 22.21 -9.29 1.85
CA GLU A 58 22.53 -8.37 0.75
C GLU A 58 21.32 -7.61 0.21
N VAL A 59 20.07 -7.97 0.59
CA VAL A 59 18.88 -7.37 -0.03
C VAL A 59 18.79 -5.86 0.19
N HIS A 60 19.12 -5.39 1.40
CA HIS A 60 19.03 -3.97 1.72
C HIS A 60 20.08 -3.12 1.01
N LYS A 61 21.20 -3.69 0.59
CA LYS A 61 22.18 -2.98 -0.24
C LYS A 61 21.59 -2.55 -1.59
N ILE A 62 20.78 -3.43 -2.19
CA ILE A 62 20.09 -3.13 -3.46
C ILE A 62 18.86 -2.27 -3.23
N VAL A 63 18.03 -2.62 -2.25
CA VAL A 63 16.80 -1.88 -1.92
C VAL A 63 17.11 -0.42 -1.59
N PHE A 64 18.09 -0.15 -0.73
CA PHE A 64 18.47 1.22 -0.37
C PHE A 64 19.06 2.00 -1.54
N ALA A 65 19.86 1.36 -2.41
CA ALA A 65 20.35 2.01 -3.62
C ALA A 65 19.20 2.46 -4.54
N LEU A 66 18.15 1.64 -4.69
CA LEU A 66 16.96 2.01 -5.48
C LEU A 66 16.16 3.15 -4.82
N VAL A 67 16.00 3.10 -3.50
CA VAL A 67 15.33 4.17 -2.73
C VAL A 67 16.08 5.48 -2.86
N ASP A 68 17.39 5.46 -2.70
CA ASP A 68 18.26 6.65 -2.78
C ASP A 68 18.20 7.27 -4.19
N GLU A 69 18.37 6.46 -5.24
CA GLU A 69 18.30 6.94 -6.62
C GLU A 69 16.97 7.63 -6.92
N LEU A 70 15.85 7.02 -6.54
CA LEU A 70 14.53 7.61 -6.78
C LEU A 70 14.31 8.89 -5.96
N THR A 71 14.66 8.89 -4.69
CA THR A 71 14.46 10.07 -3.85
C THR A 71 15.35 11.25 -4.28
N ASP A 72 16.53 10.98 -4.82
CA ASP A 72 17.43 12.01 -5.35
C ASP A 72 16.92 12.55 -6.69
N VAL A 73 16.49 11.68 -7.62
CA VAL A 73 15.95 12.11 -8.92
C VAL A 73 14.69 12.96 -8.77
N PHE A 74 13.81 12.61 -7.82
CA PHE A 74 12.57 13.35 -7.59
C PHE A 74 12.72 14.50 -6.58
N GLU A 75 13.88 14.70 -5.97
CA GLU A 75 14.16 15.74 -4.97
C GLU A 75 13.07 15.78 -3.88
N THR A 76 12.65 14.59 -3.37
CA THR A 76 11.48 14.44 -2.53
C THR A 76 11.81 14.24 -1.06
N GLN A 77 10.89 14.68 -0.19
CA GLN A 77 10.90 14.35 1.24
C GLN A 77 10.01 13.15 1.59
N LEU A 78 9.25 12.62 0.60
CA LEU A 78 8.32 11.52 0.79
C LEU A 78 8.67 10.40 -0.19
N PHE A 79 8.67 9.16 0.30
CA PHE A 79 8.86 7.97 -0.50
C PHE A 79 7.80 6.93 -0.14
N HIS A 80 7.15 6.35 -1.14
CA HIS A 80 6.17 5.29 -0.94
C HIS A 80 6.79 3.93 -1.28
N ALA A 81 6.88 3.06 -0.28
CA ALA A 81 7.52 1.76 -0.43
C ALA A 81 6.58 0.62 -0.89
N GLY A 82 5.29 0.92 -1.18
CA GLY A 82 4.31 -0.14 -1.41
C GLY A 82 4.05 -0.92 -0.14
N MET A 83 4.63 -2.13 -0.03
CA MET A 83 4.54 -3.04 1.12
C MET A 83 3.13 -3.61 1.35
N ASP A 84 2.27 -3.49 0.35
CA ASP A 84 0.95 -4.12 0.28
C ASP A 84 1.06 -5.60 -0.13
N GLU A 85 0.01 -6.33 0.16
CA GLU A 85 -0.19 -7.69 -0.31
C GLU A 85 1.01 -8.62 -0.07
N VAL A 86 1.72 -8.42 1.04
CA VAL A 86 2.82 -9.28 1.46
C VAL A 86 2.25 -10.59 1.99
N PHE A 87 1.98 -11.52 1.09
CA PHE A 87 1.42 -12.83 1.41
C PHE A 87 2.48 -13.81 1.86
N TYR A 88 3.61 -13.84 1.16
CA TYR A 88 4.76 -14.65 1.50
C TYR A 88 5.71 -13.87 2.40
N ILE A 89 5.74 -14.22 3.67
CA ILE A 89 6.69 -13.72 4.66
C ILE A 89 6.80 -14.73 5.79
N GLY A 90 8.00 -15.01 6.26
CA GLY A 90 8.24 -16.02 7.29
C GLY A 90 7.76 -17.41 6.86
N HIS A 91 7.95 -17.74 5.57
CA HIS A 91 7.55 -19.03 5.02
C HIS A 91 8.48 -20.13 5.57
N ASP A 92 7.90 -21.26 5.98
CA ASP A 92 8.64 -22.34 6.65
C ASP A 92 9.82 -22.90 5.83
N SER A 93 9.73 -22.80 4.50
CA SER A 93 10.80 -23.23 3.61
C SER A 93 11.92 -22.19 3.40
N CYS A 94 11.72 -20.95 3.85
CA CYS A 94 12.78 -19.95 3.79
C CYS A 94 13.82 -20.22 4.89
N VAL A 95 15.04 -20.49 4.48
CA VAL A 95 16.13 -20.83 5.42
C VAL A 95 16.50 -19.69 6.39
N ARG A 96 16.04 -18.47 6.12
CA ARG A 96 16.32 -17.29 6.94
C ARG A 96 15.09 -16.83 7.73
N CYS A 97 13.93 -16.77 7.07
CA CYS A 97 12.69 -16.26 7.67
C CYS A 97 11.84 -17.34 8.32
N GLY A 98 12.05 -18.62 7.98
CA GLY A 98 11.26 -19.74 8.51
C GLY A 98 11.28 -19.79 10.03
N GLY A 99 10.10 -19.94 10.64
CA GLY A 99 9.94 -19.96 12.08
C GLY A 99 9.95 -18.61 12.80
N HIS A 100 10.21 -17.50 12.09
CA HIS A 100 10.11 -16.18 12.67
C HIS A 100 8.66 -15.67 12.67
N ASP A 101 8.34 -14.80 13.63
CA ASP A 101 7.04 -14.14 13.69
C ASP A 101 6.86 -13.18 12.50
N LYS A 102 5.76 -13.35 11.79
CA LYS A 102 5.50 -12.59 10.55
C LYS A 102 5.28 -11.09 10.79
N ALA A 103 4.71 -10.73 11.93
CA ALA A 103 4.55 -9.32 12.31
C ALA A 103 5.89 -8.68 12.66
N GLU A 104 6.79 -9.40 13.33
CA GLU A 104 8.14 -8.93 13.63
C GLU A 104 8.98 -8.78 12.36
N LEU A 105 8.88 -9.73 11.42
CA LEU A 105 9.56 -9.63 10.13
C LEU A 105 9.08 -8.41 9.33
N TYR A 106 7.76 -8.23 9.23
CA TYR A 106 7.16 -7.09 8.52
C TYR A 106 7.55 -5.76 9.19
N ALA A 107 7.40 -5.67 10.51
CA ALA A 107 7.76 -4.47 11.26
C ALA A 107 9.25 -4.16 11.20
N GLY A 108 10.10 -5.19 11.22
CA GLY A 108 11.53 -5.04 11.05
C GLY A 108 11.91 -4.44 9.70
N GLU A 109 11.23 -4.87 8.64
CA GLU A 109 11.45 -4.34 7.29
C GLU A 109 10.98 -2.88 7.18
N VAL A 110 9.75 -2.56 7.61
CA VAL A 110 9.25 -1.18 7.66
C VAL A 110 10.21 -0.28 8.43
N THR A 111 10.67 -0.74 9.60
CA THR A 111 11.58 0.03 10.46
C THR A 111 12.93 0.29 9.80
N LYS A 112 13.50 -0.69 9.10
CA LYS A 112 14.77 -0.51 8.37
C LYS A 112 14.66 0.53 7.26
N ILE A 113 13.58 0.45 6.46
CA ILE A 113 13.34 1.41 5.37
C ILE A 113 13.08 2.81 5.94
N GLN A 114 12.25 2.93 7.00
CA GLN A 114 11.98 4.22 7.66
C GLN A 114 13.25 4.84 8.24
N ASN A 115 14.08 4.06 8.94
CA ASN A 115 15.32 4.56 9.51
C ASN A 115 16.31 5.04 8.43
N HIS A 116 16.39 4.33 7.31
CA HIS A 116 17.21 4.72 6.17
C HIS A 116 16.74 6.08 5.62
N LEU A 117 15.45 6.24 5.35
CA LEU A 117 14.85 7.49 4.88
C LEU A 117 14.99 8.63 5.90
N ALA A 118 14.73 8.36 7.20
CA ALA A 118 14.81 9.34 8.27
C ALA A 118 16.24 9.87 8.44
N SER A 119 17.27 9.04 8.22
CA SER A 119 18.68 9.48 8.25
C SER A 119 19.00 10.55 7.20
N GLN A 120 18.15 10.66 6.17
CA GLN A 120 18.24 11.63 5.08
C GLN A 120 17.18 12.75 5.19
N GLY A 121 16.46 12.82 6.32
CA GLY A 121 15.38 13.78 6.54
C GLY A 121 14.12 13.51 5.70
N LYS A 122 13.94 12.26 5.24
CA LYS A 122 12.81 11.83 4.42
C LYS A 122 11.83 10.97 5.24
N ARG A 123 10.60 10.84 4.78
CA ARG A 123 9.53 10.11 5.44
C ARG A 123 8.98 8.99 4.57
N LEU A 124 8.74 7.83 5.19
CA LEU A 124 8.17 6.64 4.55
C LEU A 124 6.65 6.72 4.48
N MET A 125 6.08 6.31 3.34
CA MET A 125 4.67 5.99 3.13
C MET A 125 4.55 4.51 2.78
N ILE A 126 3.50 3.84 3.30
CA ILE A 126 3.18 2.44 2.96
C ILE A 126 1.67 2.25 2.82
N TRP A 127 1.27 1.21 2.10
CA TRP A 127 -0.12 0.74 2.12
C TRP A 127 -0.48 0.11 3.47
N GLY A 128 -1.74 0.30 3.91
CA GLY A 128 -2.19 -0.05 5.26
C GLY A 128 -2.68 -1.50 5.44
N ASP A 129 -2.98 -2.21 4.37
CA ASP A 129 -3.67 -3.50 4.39
C ASP A 129 -2.99 -4.57 5.28
N ARG A 130 -1.66 -4.64 5.28
CA ARG A 130 -0.93 -5.62 6.13
C ARG A 130 -0.99 -5.31 7.62
N LEU A 131 -1.52 -4.15 8.02
CA LEU A 131 -1.67 -3.72 9.40
C LEU A 131 -3.10 -3.88 9.96
N ILE A 132 -4.03 -4.42 9.16
CA ILE A 132 -5.43 -4.67 9.52
C ILE A 132 -5.65 -6.17 9.66
N ASP A 133 -6.33 -6.60 10.73
CA ASP A 133 -6.74 -8.01 10.91
C ASP A 133 -7.94 -8.35 10.02
N GLY A 134 -7.68 -8.99 8.89
CA GLY A 134 -8.69 -9.34 7.91
C GLY A 134 -9.71 -10.37 8.40
N LYS A 135 -9.34 -11.20 9.39
CA LYS A 135 -10.23 -12.18 9.98
C LYS A 135 -11.23 -11.53 10.94
N THR A 136 -10.76 -10.71 11.86
CA THR A 136 -11.60 -10.03 12.85
C THR A 136 -12.51 -9.00 12.21
N THR A 137 -12.02 -8.25 11.23
CA THR A 137 -12.81 -7.22 10.52
C THR A 137 -13.76 -7.80 9.47
N GLY A 138 -13.50 -9.02 8.99
CA GLY A 138 -14.23 -9.61 7.87
C GLY A 138 -13.87 -9.01 6.51
N ILE A 139 -12.86 -8.14 6.42
CA ILE A 139 -12.39 -7.53 5.17
C ILE A 139 -11.75 -8.58 4.26
N GLY A 140 -11.04 -9.56 4.84
CA GLY A 140 -10.47 -10.68 4.10
C GLY A 140 -9.01 -10.48 3.72
N ALA A 141 -8.51 -11.27 2.77
CA ALA A 141 -7.09 -11.36 2.46
C ALA A 141 -6.58 -10.24 1.54
N TRP A 142 -7.47 -9.61 0.78
CA TRP A 142 -7.09 -8.61 -0.21
C TRP A 142 -6.79 -7.25 0.46
N GLU A 143 -7.78 -6.59 1.01
CA GLU A 143 -7.65 -5.27 1.63
C GLU A 143 -7.22 -5.34 3.12
N ALA A 144 -6.81 -6.52 3.61
CA ALA A 144 -6.34 -6.74 4.98
C ALA A 144 -5.47 -8.00 5.11
N SER A 145 -4.85 -8.20 6.28
CA SER A 145 -3.95 -9.33 6.54
C SER A 145 -4.71 -10.55 7.04
N MET A 146 -4.46 -11.70 6.40
CA MET A 146 -4.86 -13.03 6.89
C MET A 146 -3.67 -13.89 7.37
N ASN A 147 -2.45 -13.35 7.29
CA ASN A 147 -1.21 -14.07 7.62
C ASN A 147 -0.53 -13.57 8.89
N ASN A 148 -1.27 -12.88 9.78
CA ASN A 148 -0.84 -12.38 11.09
C ASN A 148 0.16 -11.20 11.06
N THR A 149 0.42 -10.56 9.92
CA THR A 149 1.26 -9.35 9.87
C THR A 149 0.61 -8.16 10.55
N TYR A 150 -0.72 -8.15 10.73
CA TYR A 150 -1.47 -7.01 11.29
C TYR A 150 -0.98 -6.55 12.67
N ARG A 151 -0.37 -7.44 13.46
CA ARG A 151 0.20 -7.09 14.76
C ARG A 151 1.40 -6.14 14.65
N ALA A 152 1.99 -6.00 13.47
CA ALA A 152 3.09 -5.08 13.20
C ALA A 152 2.73 -3.61 13.46
N ILE A 153 1.44 -3.25 13.46
CA ILE A 153 0.98 -1.88 13.72
C ILE A 153 1.49 -1.30 15.05
N ASP A 154 1.68 -2.15 16.06
CA ASP A 154 2.19 -1.72 17.36
C ASP A 154 3.73 -1.75 17.44
N LEU A 155 4.40 -2.28 16.41
CA LEU A 155 5.85 -2.47 16.36
C LEU A 155 6.56 -1.47 15.43
N ILE A 156 5.87 -0.89 14.45
CA ILE A 156 6.44 0.04 13.48
C ILE A 156 6.54 1.47 14.03
N PRO A 157 7.51 2.29 13.53
CA PRO A 157 7.64 3.70 13.88
C PRO A 157 6.36 4.50 13.56
N LYS A 158 5.99 5.43 14.45
CA LYS A 158 4.73 6.19 14.32
C LYS A 158 4.81 7.36 13.32
N ASP A 159 5.96 7.69 12.85
CA ASP A 159 6.20 8.67 11.78
C ASP A 159 6.01 8.11 10.36
N VAL A 160 5.75 6.81 10.22
CA VAL A 160 5.31 6.21 8.96
C VAL A 160 3.94 6.75 8.58
N PHE A 161 3.75 7.13 7.31
CA PHE A 161 2.46 7.57 6.77
C PHE A 161 1.70 6.39 6.18
N ILE A 162 0.44 6.21 6.58
CA ILE A 162 -0.39 5.10 6.12
C ILE A 162 -1.30 5.54 4.97
N CYS A 163 -1.22 4.82 3.86
CA CYS A 163 -2.15 4.91 2.73
C CYS A 163 -3.16 3.77 2.86
N ASP A 164 -4.36 4.09 3.34
CA ASP A 164 -5.40 3.13 3.71
C ASP A 164 -6.36 2.91 2.53
N TRP A 165 -6.11 1.86 1.74
CA TRP A 165 -6.82 1.61 0.50
C TRP A 165 -8.00 0.66 0.68
N HIS A 166 -9.18 1.11 0.23
CA HIS A 166 -10.42 0.34 0.19
C HIS A 166 -11.24 0.73 -1.02
N TYR A 167 -11.61 -0.25 -1.85
CA TYR A 167 -12.18 -0.02 -3.17
C TYR A 167 -13.64 -0.37 -3.28
N GLU A 168 -14.10 -1.38 -2.53
CA GLU A 168 -15.45 -1.90 -2.65
C GLU A 168 -16.42 -1.23 -1.67
N ARG A 169 -15.94 -0.78 -0.52
CA ARG A 169 -16.68 -0.08 0.54
C ARG A 169 -15.81 1.03 1.15
N ALA A 170 -16.43 2.05 1.70
CA ALA A 170 -15.74 3.04 2.51
C ALA A 170 -15.56 2.50 3.93
N GLU A 171 -14.54 1.66 4.12
CA GLU A 171 -14.21 1.10 5.42
C GLU A 171 -13.70 2.21 6.37
N GLN A 172 -14.02 2.10 7.66
CA GLN A 172 -13.67 3.12 8.64
C GLN A 172 -12.32 2.83 9.33
N THR A 173 -11.42 2.20 8.64
CA THR A 173 -10.10 1.77 9.11
C THR A 173 -9.16 2.94 9.36
N ALA A 174 -9.37 4.08 8.71
CA ALA A 174 -8.61 5.30 8.98
C ALA A 174 -8.68 5.72 10.47
N VAL A 175 -9.82 5.50 11.13
CA VAL A 175 -9.98 5.78 12.57
C VAL A 175 -9.04 4.88 13.39
N TYR A 176 -8.93 3.61 13.02
CA TYR A 176 -8.01 2.67 13.68
C TYR A 176 -6.55 3.13 13.58
N PHE A 177 -6.09 3.56 12.39
CA PHE A 177 -4.74 4.07 12.21
C PHE A 177 -4.49 5.35 13.00
N ALA A 178 -5.43 6.30 13.00
CA ALA A 178 -5.34 7.52 13.78
C ALA A 178 -5.29 7.23 15.30
N MET A 179 -6.08 6.27 15.80
CA MET A 179 -6.04 5.82 17.20
C MET A 179 -4.69 5.16 17.57
N LYS A 180 -4.01 4.57 16.60
CA LYS A 180 -2.67 4.01 16.78
C LYS A 180 -1.55 5.06 16.65
N GLY A 181 -1.91 6.33 16.36
CA GLY A 181 -0.98 7.46 16.28
C GLY A 181 -0.29 7.63 14.93
N PHE A 182 -0.89 7.12 13.85
CA PHE A 182 -0.37 7.28 12.49
C PHE A 182 -1.11 8.37 11.74
N ASP A 183 -0.38 9.15 10.95
CA ASP A 183 -0.99 9.94 9.89
C ASP A 183 -1.50 9.01 8.80
N VAL A 184 -2.74 9.24 8.35
CA VAL A 184 -3.43 8.36 7.42
C VAL A 184 -4.20 9.16 6.36
N ALA A 185 -4.10 8.71 5.10
CA ALA A 185 -5.00 9.10 4.02
C ALA A 185 -5.76 7.87 3.53
N THR A 186 -7.05 8.02 3.23
CA THR A 186 -7.81 6.97 2.57
C THR A 186 -7.56 6.97 1.07
N CYS A 187 -7.53 5.79 0.46
CA CYS A 187 -7.10 5.60 -0.91
C CYS A 187 -8.15 4.81 -1.71
N PRO A 188 -9.18 5.46 -2.24
CA PRO A 188 -10.19 4.83 -3.09
C PRO A 188 -9.68 4.52 -4.50
N TRP A 189 -10.48 3.79 -5.26
CA TRP A 189 -10.26 3.50 -6.67
C TRP A 189 -11.59 3.35 -7.42
N ARG A 190 -11.66 3.85 -8.64
CA ARG A 190 -12.66 3.63 -9.70
C ARG A 190 -14.16 3.70 -9.34
N LYS A 191 -14.57 3.71 -8.09
CA LYS A 191 -15.98 3.81 -7.66
C LYS A 191 -16.27 5.20 -7.09
N PRO A 192 -16.85 6.13 -7.86
CA PRO A 192 -17.04 7.52 -7.42
C PRO A 192 -17.80 7.64 -6.10
N GLN A 193 -18.82 6.81 -5.87
CA GLN A 193 -19.64 6.85 -4.65
C GLN A 193 -18.81 6.44 -3.42
N ILE A 194 -17.89 5.47 -3.55
CA ILE A 194 -17.00 5.05 -2.47
C ILE A 194 -15.98 6.15 -2.18
N ALA A 195 -15.37 6.72 -3.23
CA ALA A 195 -14.41 7.82 -3.08
C ALA A 195 -15.05 9.05 -2.40
N LEU A 196 -16.25 9.44 -2.83
CA LEU A 196 -16.97 10.56 -2.23
C LEU A 196 -17.35 10.28 -0.77
N GLN A 197 -17.75 9.05 -0.44
CA GLN A 197 -18.02 8.66 0.94
C GLN A 197 -16.76 8.74 1.79
N GLN A 198 -15.62 8.27 1.30
CA GLN A 198 -14.33 8.39 2.03
C GLN A 198 -13.94 9.84 2.27
N VAL A 199 -14.21 10.77 1.33
CA VAL A 199 -14.01 12.22 1.55
C VAL A 199 -14.89 12.71 2.70
N ASP A 200 -16.18 12.39 2.68
CA ASP A 200 -17.12 12.82 3.72
C ASP A 200 -16.77 12.22 5.09
N ASP A 201 -16.35 10.95 5.13
CA ASP A 201 -15.91 10.28 6.34
C ASP A 201 -14.64 10.95 6.92
N MET A 202 -13.62 11.26 6.08
CA MET A 202 -12.42 11.97 6.51
C MET A 202 -12.72 13.35 7.11
N ILE A 203 -13.63 14.09 6.49
CA ILE A 203 -14.08 15.39 7.02
C ILE A 203 -14.79 15.19 8.36
N HIS A 204 -15.69 14.21 8.45
CA HIS A 204 -16.41 13.87 9.67
C HIS A 204 -15.45 13.48 10.80
N PHE A 205 -14.48 12.61 10.54
CA PHE A 205 -13.49 12.17 11.53
C PHE A 205 -12.67 13.35 12.06
N ARG A 206 -12.20 14.25 11.18
CA ARG A 206 -11.47 15.45 11.59
C ARG A 206 -12.30 16.38 12.48
N GLN A 207 -13.57 16.59 12.12
CA GLN A 207 -14.46 17.51 12.83
C GLN A 207 -14.92 16.99 14.18
N HIS A 208 -15.05 15.66 14.36
CA HIS A 208 -15.62 15.05 15.55
C HIS A 208 -14.58 14.34 16.44
N SER A 209 -13.30 14.48 16.14
CA SER A 209 -12.21 13.98 16.97
C SER A 209 -11.66 15.10 17.85
N ASN A 210 -10.96 14.72 18.93
CA ASN A 210 -10.17 15.66 19.69
C ASN A 210 -9.00 16.21 18.85
N PRO A 211 -8.37 17.35 19.25
CA PRO A 211 -7.33 17.99 18.44
C PRO A 211 -6.13 17.10 18.12
N GLU A 212 -5.75 16.22 19.05
CA GLU A 212 -4.62 15.29 18.85
C GLU A 212 -4.93 14.28 17.74
N MET A 213 -6.08 13.62 17.84
CA MET A 213 -6.49 12.62 16.86
C MET A 213 -6.86 13.24 15.50
N SER A 214 -7.48 14.44 15.52
CA SER A 214 -7.92 15.15 14.30
C SER A 214 -6.78 15.40 13.33
N ARG A 215 -5.59 15.69 13.81
CA ARG A 215 -4.41 15.98 12.97
C ARG A 215 -3.88 14.76 12.21
N HIS A 216 -4.23 13.55 12.63
CA HIS A 216 -3.81 12.32 11.94
C HIS A 216 -4.60 12.05 10.66
N PHE A 217 -5.79 12.61 10.51
CA PHE A 217 -6.59 12.43 9.28
C PHE A 217 -6.10 13.38 8.20
N GLN A 218 -5.29 12.89 7.25
CA GLN A 218 -4.59 13.72 6.27
C GLN A 218 -5.40 13.99 5.00
N GLY A 219 -6.43 13.21 4.72
CA GLY A 219 -7.30 13.39 3.55
C GLY A 219 -7.36 12.15 2.68
N ILE A 220 -7.36 12.35 1.37
CA ILE A 220 -7.60 11.30 0.40
C ILE A 220 -6.53 11.31 -0.70
N ILE A 221 -6.14 10.12 -1.17
CA ILE A 221 -5.26 9.90 -2.32
C ILE A 221 -6.00 8.96 -3.28
N GLU A 222 -6.54 9.47 -4.38
CA GLU A 222 -7.17 8.61 -5.38
C GLU A 222 -6.12 7.74 -6.07
N THR A 223 -6.38 6.44 -6.16
CA THR A 223 -5.53 5.50 -6.89
C THR A 223 -6.00 5.32 -8.33
N VAL A 224 -5.05 5.20 -9.24
CA VAL A 224 -5.29 4.94 -10.66
C VAL A 224 -4.42 3.76 -11.09
N TRP A 225 -5.05 2.62 -11.35
CA TRP A 225 -4.37 1.38 -11.75
C TRP A 225 -4.48 1.08 -13.25
N SER A 226 -5.21 1.91 -14.00
CA SER A 226 -5.24 1.85 -15.47
C SER A 226 -3.95 2.41 -16.08
N GLY A 227 -3.65 2.02 -17.31
CA GLY A 227 -2.56 2.63 -18.06
C GLY A 227 -2.77 4.12 -18.25
N ALA A 228 -1.68 4.90 -18.27
CA ALA A 228 -1.74 6.36 -18.39
C ALA A 228 -2.46 6.82 -19.65
N ASP A 229 -2.28 6.11 -20.77
CA ASP A 229 -2.95 6.35 -22.04
C ASP A 229 -4.47 6.18 -21.91
N SER A 230 -4.91 5.06 -21.37
CA SER A 230 -6.33 4.73 -21.16
C SER A 230 -7.01 5.72 -20.21
N PHE A 231 -6.30 6.07 -19.11
CA PHE A 231 -6.78 7.08 -18.17
C PHE A 231 -6.95 8.46 -18.82
N LEU A 232 -5.94 8.94 -19.53
CA LEU A 232 -5.97 10.24 -20.19
C LEU A 232 -7.04 10.30 -21.27
N GLU A 233 -7.21 9.23 -22.06
CA GLU A 233 -8.28 9.13 -23.04
C GLU A 233 -9.66 9.22 -22.36
N ALA A 234 -9.90 8.43 -21.32
CA ALA A 234 -11.17 8.46 -20.58
C ALA A 234 -11.42 9.82 -19.88
N TYR A 235 -10.35 10.48 -19.44
CA TYR A 235 -10.44 11.77 -18.78
C TYR A 235 -10.82 12.90 -19.77
N TYR A 236 -10.20 12.96 -20.95
CA TYR A 236 -10.44 14.03 -21.91
C TYR A 236 -11.57 13.72 -22.92
N ASN A 237 -11.85 12.44 -23.20
CA ASN A 237 -12.84 11.98 -24.17
C ASN A 237 -13.90 11.06 -23.53
N PRO A 238 -14.73 11.58 -22.58
CA PRO A 238 -15.63 10.75 -21.77
C PRO A 238 -16.73 10.03 -22.58
N THR A 239 -16.99 10.43 -23.83
CA THR A 239 -18.00 9.82 -24.72
C THR A 239 -17.55 8.45 -25.26
N THR A 240 -16.26 8.17 -25.26
CA THR A 240 -15.69 6.92 -25.76
C THR A 240 -15.75 5.81 -24.70
N TYR A 241 -15.80 6.19 -23.42
CA TYR A 241 -15.85 5.26 -22.28
C TYR A 241 -17.25 5.25 -21.65
N LYS A 242 -18.00 4.16 -21.89
CA LYS A 242 -19.34 3.95 -21.34
C LYS A 242 -19.34 3.28 -19.94
N GLN A 243 -18.20 3.19 -19.27
CA GLN A 243 -18.15 2.57 -17.95
C GLN A 243 -18.52 3.58 -16.85
N GLU A 244 -19.61 3.31 -16.13
CA GLU A 244 -20.04 4.08 -14.95
C GLU A 244 -19.01 4.06 -13.81
N VAL A 245 -18.09 3.11 -13.87
CA VAL A 245 -17.02 2.87 -12.89
C VAL A 245 -15.68 2.95 -13.61
N SER A 246 -15.04 4.10 -13.54
CA SER A 246 -13.69 4.30 -14.08
C SER A 246 -12.89 5.27 -13.23
N ASP A 247 -11.58 5.12 -13.22
CA ASP A 247 -10.64 5.98 -12.51
C ASP A 247 -10.84 7.45 -12.90
N ALA A 248 -10.99 7.72 -14.21
CA ALA A 248 -11.17 9.07 -14.73
C ALA A 248 -12.48 9.73 -14.26
N VAL A 249 -13.57 8.95 -14.14
CA VAL A 249 -14.85 9.47 -13.61
C VAL A 249 -14.70 9.78 -12.13
N THR A 250 -14.05 8.90 -11.38
CA THR A 250 -13.81 9.11 -9.95
C THR A 250 -12.98 10.35 -9.68
N VAL A 251 -11.86 10.53 -10.41
CA VAL A 251 -11.02 11.74 -10.31
C VAL A 251 -11.84 13.01 -10.60
N LYS A 252 -12.66 13.01 -11.65
CA LYS A 252 -13.53 14.17 -11.97
C LYS A 252 -14.49 14.49 -10.83
N LYS A 253 -15.13 13.47 -10.26
CA LYS A 253 -16.09 13.66 -9.14
C LYS A 253 -15.39 14.15 -7.87
N LEU A 254 -14.19 13.68 -7.59
CA LEU A 254 -13.38 14.19 -6.49
C LEU A 254 -12.98 15.65 -6.69
N ILE A 255 -12.58 16.06 -7.91
CA ILE A 255 -12.28 17.46 -8.25
C ILE A 255 -13.53 18.35 -8.08
N GLU A 256 -14.71 17.88 -8.54
CA GLU A 256 -15.97 18.59 -8.34
C GLU A 256 -16.29 18.76 -6.84
N LYS A 257 -16.16 17.69 -6.05
CA LYS A 257 -16.36 17.73 -4.59
C LYS A 257 -15.39 18.70 -3.92
N TYR A 258 -14.11 18.65 -4.26
CA TYR A 258 -13.08 19.55 -3.71
C TYR A 258 -13.44 21.01 -3.96
N LYS A 259 -13.81 21.39 -5.18
CA LYS A 259 -14.24 22.76 -5.51
C LYS A 259 -15.44 23.25 -4.68
N THR A 260 -16.35 22.32 -4.31
CA THR A 260 -17.49 22.69 -3.43
C THR A 260 -17.07 22.90 -1.99
N LEU A 261 -15.99 22.26 -1.55
CA LEU A 261 -15.45 22.42 -0.18
C LEU A 261 -14.64 23.72 -0.04
N GLU A 262 -13.89 24.12 -1.07
CA GLU A 262 -13.14 25.39 -1.06
C GLU A 262 -14.04 26.64 -1.03
N ASN A 263 -15.26 26.54 -1.52
CA ASN A 263 -16.22 27.64 -1.58
C ASN A 263 -17.12 27.76 -0.31
N ARG A 264 -16.85 26.98 0.72
CA ARG A 264 -17.54 27.01 2.02
C ARG A 264 -16.69 27.69 3.10
#